data_b09637e07cd7ba71cf95e6161632c3df
#
_entry.id   b09637e07cd7ba71cf95e6161632c3df
#
_cell.length_a   1.000
_cell.length_b   1.000
_cell.length_c   1.000
_cell.angle_alpha   90.00
_cell.angle_beta   90.00
_cell.angle_gamma   90.00
#
_symmetry.space_group_name_H-M   'P 1'
#
loop_
_entity.id
_entity.type
_entity.pdbx_description
1 polymer ?
#
loop_
_entity_poly.entity_id
_entity_poly.type
_entity_poly.pdbx_seq_one_letter_code
_entity_poly.pdbx_strand_id
1 'polypeptide(L)'
;MRHADPYRSEELARNVAAALRFKKSQGTKAMPQVEREVLAACYDRARGGNFHLANNARDQGWAHPGMYLRDAFPDRVDVMEEVIAEGDRVGLLFRVTATHTGPFFGIPPTGRRIDVHEIAWLRLKDGQLIEGWFMMDELALLKQLGVRLPLRVDGGIVAPPLAAGGEDIDACVQRLAAQPDELANNQIIVAESRATHAGSGRAPEHRSMRNGFTHLRAYSLAAGHGELALDSAIPDRHDRVEVMMAEGDTVWMRFNTGGTHGGSLAGIPATGRKVGVPVTMIARFVDGRWVESWTFADELGLLLQLGQPDVVL
;
A
#
# COMPACT_ATOMS: atom_id res chain seq x y z
N MET A 1 -13.59 5.57 -13.51
CA MET A 1 -14.29 5.96 -12.29
C MET A 1 -15.53 5.08 -12.19
N ARG A 2 -15.54 4.03 -11.34
CA ARG A 2 -16.75 3.25 -11.08
C ARG A 2 -17.64 4.10 -10.17
N HIS A 3 -18.93 4.14 -10.45
CA HIS A 3 -19.89 5.01 -9.79
C HIS A 3 -19.96 4.70 -8.29
N ALA A 4 -20.05 5.79 -7.48
CA ALA A 4 -20.40 5.66 -6.07
C ALA A 4 -21.67 4.82 -5.94
N ASP A 5 -21.66 3.87 -4.99
CA ASP A 5 -22.84 3.10 -4.66
C ASP A 5 -23.98 4.06 -4.29
N PRO A 6 -25.11 4.05 -5.03
CA PRO A 6 -26.24 4.94 -4.74
C PRO A 6 -26.92 4.64 -3.40
N TYR A 7 -26.56 3.52 -2.73
CA TYR A 7 -27.12 3.10 -1.46
C TYR A 7 -26.26 3.43 -0.24
N ARG A 8 -25.13 4.16 -0.42
CA ARG A 8 -24.32 4.62 0.71
C ARG A 8 -25.17 5.46 1.66
N SER A 9 -25.06 5.18 2.97
CA SER A 9 -25.66 6.04 4.00
C SER A 9 -25.12 7.48 3.87
N GLU A 10 -25.87 8.46 4.35
CA GLU A 10 -25.42 9.86 4.33
C GLU A 10 -24.09 10.06 5.06
N GLU A 11 -23.87 9.33 6.14
CA GLU A 11 -22.61 9.36 6.89
C GLU A 11 -21.46 8.84 6.04
N LEU A 12 -21.63 7.69 5.39
CA LEU A 12 -20.62 7.09 4.54
C LEU A 12 -20.31 8.00 3.34
N ALA A 13 -21.32 8.62 2.75
CA ALA A 13 -21.14 9.60 1.68
C ALA A 13 -20.34 10.84 2.15
N ARG A 14 -20.60 11.34 3.35
CA ARG A 14 -19.81 12.44 3.95
C ARG A 14 -18.37 12.03 4.18
N ASN A 15 -18.13 10.83 4.70
CA ASN A 15 -16.78 10.29 4.92
C ASN A 15 -15.99 10.17 3.61
N VAL A 16 -16.61 9.64 2.56
CA VAL A 16 -15.99 9.56 1.22
C VAL A 16 -15.68 10.95 0.68
N ALA A 17 -16.62 11.91 0.80
CA ALA A 17 -16.39 13.28 0.33
C ALA A 17 -15.23 13.96 1.07
N ALA A 18 -15.12 13.79 2.39
CA ALA A 18 -14.01 14.32 3.20
C ALA A 18 -12.68 13.69 2.80
N ALA A 19 -12.62 12.36 2.61
CA ALA A 19 -11.44 11.62 2.18
C ALA A 19 -10.95 12.09 0.80
N LEU A 20 -11.84 12.21 -0.17
CA LEU A 20 -11.53 12.69 -1.52
C LEU A 20 -11.07 14.16 -1.50
N ARG A 21 -11.72 15.00 -0.71
CA ARG A 21 -11.33 16.41 -0.57
C ARG A 21 -9.96 16.55 0.05
N PHE A 22 -9.65 15.78 1.10
CA PHE A 22 -8.33 15.71 1.71
C PHE A 22 -7.29 15.32 0.65
N LYS A 23 -7.50 14.19 -0.04
CA LYS A 23 -6.51 13.70 -1.01
C LYS A 23 -6.30 14.66 -2.18
N LYS A 24 -7.37 15.22 -2.73
CA LYS A 24 -7.31 16.19 -3.84
C LYS A 24 -6.55 17.48 -3.46
N SER A 25 -6.49 17.81 -2.19
CA SER A 25 -5.80 19.03 -1.71
C SER A 25 -4.28 18.85 -1.59
N GLN A 26 -3.79 17.61 -1.49
CA GLN A 26 -2.39 17.32 -1.22
C GLN A 26 -1.48 17.92 -2.31
N GLY A 27 -0.43 18.64 -1.89
CA GLY A 27 0.48 19.34 -2.80
C GLY A 27 -0.11 20.59 -3.46
N THR A 28 -1.30 21.06 -3.08
CA THR A 28 -1.91 22.29 -3.59
C THR A 28 -1.84 23.44 -2.59
N LYS A 29 -2.09 24.68 -3.05
CA LYS A 29 -2.21 25.86 -2.17
C LYS A 29 -3.40 25.75 -1.19
N ALA A 30 -4.41 24.93 -1.51
CA ALA A 30 -5.59 24.73 -0.67
C ALA A 30 -5.33 23.75 0.49
N MET A 31 -4.25 22.97 0.46
CA MET A 31 -3.95 21.93 1.45
C MET A 31 -4.08 22.42 2.91
N PRO A 32 -3.46 23.54 3.35
CA PRO A 32 -3.56 23.96 4.75
C PRO A 32 -4.97 24.32 5.20
N GLN A 33 -5.79 24.85 4.31
CA GLN A 33 -7.19 25.16 4.61
C GLN A 33 -8.01 23.87 4.70
N VAL A 34 -7.89 22.99 3.71
CA VAL A 34 -8.64 21.74 3.69
C VAL A 34 -8.28 20.87 4.89
N GLU A 35 -7.00 20.77 5.25
CA GLU A 35 -6.57 20.01 6.43
C GLU A 35 -7.22 20.52 7.71
N ARG A 36 -7.30 21.85 7.91
CA ARG A 36 -8.03 22.41 9.07
C ARG A 36 -9.51 22.06 9.13
N GLU A 37 -10.12 21.84 7.98
CA GLU A 37 -11.55 21.54 7.89
C GLU A 37 -11.87 20.04 8.00
N VAL A 38 -11.00 19.19 7.47
CA VAL A 38 -11.28 17.75 7.35
C VAL A 38 -10.47 16.87 8.31
N LEU A 39 -9.41 17.38 8.96
CA LEU A 39 -8.66 16.62 9.96
C LEU A 39 -9.22 16.90 11.36
N ALA A 40 -9.45 15.82 12.12
CA ALA A 40 -9.75 15.95 13.54
C ALA A 40 -8.49 16.41 14.30
N ALA A 41 -8.67 17.04 15.46
CA ALA A 41 -7.56 17.46 16.31
C ALA A 41 -6.67 16.28 16.76
N CYS A 42 -7.23 15.07 16.83
CA CYS A 42 -6.54 13.82 17.17
C CYS A 42 -6.02 13.06 15.95
N TYR A 43 -5.96 13.68 14.77
CA TYR A 43 -5.54 12.97 13.55
C TYR A 43 -4.15 12.36 13.68
N ASP A 44 -4.09 11.04 13.51
CA ASP A 44 -2.85 10.26 13.52
C ASP A 44 -2.41 9.96 12.09
N ARG A 45 -1.42 10.71 11.61
CA ARG A 45 -0.76 10.51 10.32
C ARG A 45 0.44 9.55 10.44
N ALA A 46 0.92 9.28 11.65
CA ALA A 46 2.12 8.48 11.88
C ALA A 46 1.91 6.98 11.65
N ARG A 47 0.66 6.55 11.55
CA ARG A 47 0.30 5.18 11.11
C ARG A 47 0.32 5.02 9.59
N GLY A 48 0.97 5.94 8.91
CA GLY A 48 1.25 5.84 7.50
C GLY A 48 2.15 4.65 7.23
N GLY A 49 1.98 4.05 6.08
CA GLY A 49 2.85 2.99 5.60
C GLY A 49 4.29 3.45 5.41
N ASN A 50 4.85 3.02 4.34
CA ASN A 50 6.24 3.23 4.00
C ASN A 50 6.48 4.62 3.40
N PHE A 51 7.16 5.46 4.10
CA PHE A 51 7.80 6.65 3.55
C PHE A 51 9.30 6.50 3.76
N HIS A 52 9.91 5.51 3.08
CA HIS A 52 11.32 5.15 3.25
C HIS A 52 12.24 6.28 2.82
N LEU A 53 11.89 7.00 1.72
CA LEU A 53 12.63 8.20 1.32
C LEU A 53 12.67 9.23 2.45
N ALA A 54 11.50 9.56 3.02
CA ALA A 54 11.40 10.51 4.12
C ALA A 54 12.17 10.05 5.36
N ASN A 55 12.10 8.76 5.70
CA ASN A 55 12.80 8.22 6.86
C ASN A 55 14.31 8.27 6.70
N ASN A 56 14.83 7.99 5.51
CA ASN A 56 16.27 8.06 5.23
C ASN A 56 16.78 9.49 5.13
N ALA A 57 16.00 10.42 4.60
CA ALA A 57 16.41 11.80 4.44
C ALA A 57 16.12 12.70 5.67
N ARG A 58 15.53 12.15 6.73
CA ARG A 58 15.10 12.94 7.91
C ARG A 58 16.25 13.64 8.63
N ASP A 59 17.37 12.99 8.77
CA ASP A 59 18.57 13.56 9.40
C ASP A 59 19.27 14.62 8.53
N GLN A 60 18.89 14.72 7.25
CA GLN A 60 19.27 15.79 6.34
C GLN A 60 18.33 17.01 6.43
N GLY A 61 17.37 17.03 7.34
CA GLY A 61 16.40 18.10 7.53
C GLY A 61 15.13 17.97 6.70
N TRP A 62 14.94 16.86 5.98
CA TRP A 62 13.71 16.60 5.24
C TRP A 62 12.62 16.02 6.17
N ALA A 63 11.43 16.59 6.09
CA ALA A 63 10.29 16.22 6.95
C ALA A 63 9.24 15.43 6.15
N HIS A 64 7.96 15.67 6.45
CA HIS A 64 6.84 14.93 5.85
C HIS A 64 6.68 15.21 4.33
N PRO A 65 6.40 14.18 3.49
CA PRO A 65 6.27 14.33 2.03
C PRO A 65 5.34 15.45 1.58
N GLY A 66 4.18 15.62 2.21
CA GLY A 66 3.20 16.63 1.84
C GLY A 66 3.73 18.07 1.81
N MET A 67 4.82 18.36 2.54
CA MET A 67 5.44 19.68 2.56
C MET A 67 6.17 20.02 1.25
N TYR A 68 6.63 19.02 0.53
CA TYR A 68 7.52 19.20 -0.63
C TYR A 68 6.86 18.86 -1.96
N LEU A 69 5.69 18.19 -1.94
CA LEU A 69 5.04 17.70 -3.15
C LEU A 69 4.76 18.80 -4.17
N ARG A 70 4.32 19.98 -3.71
CA ARG A 70 3.99 21.09 -4.62
C ARG A 70 5.21 21.62 -5.37
N ASP A 71 6.34 21.73 -4.68
CA ASP A 71 7.54 22.35 -5.23
C ASP A 71 8.37 21.32 -6.02
N ALA A 72 8.33 20.06 -5.59
CA ALA A 72 8.99 18.97 -6.29
C ALA A 72 8.23 18.51 -7.56
N PHE A 73 6.90 18.56 -7.52
CA PHE A 73 5.99 18.03 -8.54
C PHE A 73 4.84 19.02 -8.82
N PRO A 74 5.13 20.20 -9.40
CA PRO A 74 4.14 21.27 -9.55
C PRO A 74 2.99 20.95 -10.51
N ASP A 75 3.20 20.01 -11.45
CA ASP A 75 2.23 19.51 -12.41
C ASP A 75 1.54 18.21 -11.98
N ARG A 76 1.61 17.86 -10.68
CA ARG A 76 1.04 16.63 -10.14
C ARG A 76 -0.46 16.52 -10.41
N VAL A 77 -0.85 15.33 -10.87
CA VAL A 77 -2.24 14.91 -11.05
C VAL A 77 -2.44 13.59 -10.31
N ASP A 78 -3.42 13.57 -9.41
CA ASP A 78 -3.88 12.36 -8.74
C ASP A 78 -5.12 11.83 -9.47
N VAL A 79 -4.97 10.70 -10.16
CA VAL A 79 -6.07 10.01 -10.85
C VAL A 79 -6.65 8.98 -9.90
N MET A 80 -7.87 9.23 -9.40
CA MET A 80 -8.60 8.28 -8.57
C MET A 80 -9.03 7.09 -9.42
N GLU A 81 -8.56 5.90 -9.09
CA GLU A 81 -8.89 4.66 -9.79
C GLU A 81 -9.99 3.90 -9.08
N GLU A 82 -9.94 3.81 -7.75
CA GLU A 82 -10.95 3.10 -6.97
C GLU A 82 -11.16 3.73 -5.59
N VAL A 83 -12.40 3.67 -5.11
CA VAL A 83 -12.82 4.12 -3.77
C VAL A 83 -13.69 3.04 -3.17
N ILE A 84 -13.39 2.62 -1.96
CA ILE A 84 -14.23 1.73 -1.16
C ILE A 84 -14.55 2.38 0.19
N ALA A 85 -15.72 2.08 0.75
CA ALA A 85 -16.10 2.60 2.05
C ALA A 85 -16.96 1.59 2.81
N GLU A 86 -16.63 1.38 4.09
CA GLU A 86 -17.38 0.54 5.01
C GLU A 86 -17.25 1.06 6.44
N GLY A 87 -18.37 1.28 7.12
CA GLY A 87 -18.38 1.79 8.49
C GLY A 87 -17.68 3.16 8.61
N ASP A 88 -16.69 3.24 9.48
CA ASP A 88 -15.88 4.45 9.71
C ASP A 88 -14.66 4.57 8.77
N ARG A 89 -14.53 3.71 7.75
CA ARG A 89 -13.34 3.57 6.92
C ARG A 89 -13.60 3.93 5.46
N VAL A 90 -12.56 4.50 4.83
CA VAL A 90 -12.52 4.78 3.38
C VAL A 90 -11.16 4.34 2.85
N GLY A 91 -11.18 3.54 1.78
CA GLY A 91 -10.00 3.15 1.01
C GLY A 91 -9.94 3.93 -0.31
N LEU A 92 -8.78 4.40 -0.68
CA LEU A 92 -8.52 5.11 -1.93
C LEU A 92 -7.35 4.47 -2.67
N LEU A 93 -7.55 4.01 -3.91
CA LEU A 93 -6.48 3.66 -4.83
C LEU A 93 -6.39 4.74 -5.89
N PHE A 94 -5.21 5.29 -6.06
CA PHE A 94 -5.00 6.35 -7.04
C PHE A 94 -3.60 6.26 -7.65
N ARG A 95 -3.49 6.84 -8.83
CA ARG A 95 -2.27 6.92 -9.61
C ARG A 95 -1.79 8.36 -9.63
N VAL A 96 -0.53 8.57 -9.26
CA VAL A 96 0.13 9.87 -9.22
C VAL A 96 0.98 10.02 -10.46
N THR A 97 0.68 11.02 -11.29
CA THR A 97 1.50 11.40 -12.45
C THR A 97 2.04 12.80 -12.25
N ALA A 98 3.32 13.00 -12.54
CA ALA A 98 3.97 14.30 -12.39
C ALA A 98 5.32 14.36 -13.11
N THR A 99 5.91 15.56 -13.16
CA THR A 99 7.30 15.78 -13.57
C THR A 99 8.13 16.26 -12.38
N HIS A 100 9.25 15.61 -12.12
CA HIS A 100 10.14 15.95 -11.01
C HIS A 100 11.01 17.16 -11.36
N THR A 101 10.61 18.36 -10.95
CA THR A 101 11.25 19.64 -11.28
C THR A 101 11.81 20.41 -10.10
N GLY A 102 11.54 19.97 -8.87
CA GLY A 102 12.11 20.54 -7.64
C GLY A 102 12.78 19.49 -6.76
N PRO A 103 13.55 19.89 -5.74
CA PRO A 103 14.21 18.93 -4.86
C PRO A 103 13.19 18.14 -4.03
N PHE A 104 13.46 16.83 -3.87
CA PHE A 104 12.59 15.92 -3.13
C PHE A 104 13.41 14.93 -2.29
N PHE A 105 13.38 15.05 -0.99
CA PHE A 105 14.16 14.23 -0.04
C PHE A 105 15.64 14.10 -0.37
N GLY A 106 16.30 15.21 -0.70
CA GLY A 106 17.71 15.24 -1.07
C GLY A 106 17.99 14.84 -2.52
N ILE A 107 17.00 14.36 -3.25
CA ILE A 107 17.10 14.06 -4.69
C ILE A 107 16.97 15.38 -5.46
N PRO A 108 18.00 15.79 -6.24
CA PRO A 108 17.91 16.99 -7.08
C PRO A 108 16.90 16.78 -8.22
N PRO A 109 16.34 17.86 -8.80
CA PRO A 109 15.40 17.77 -9.91
C PRO A 109 15.96 16.91 -11.06
N THR A 110 15.22 15.88 -11.46
CA THR A 110 15.64 14.96 -12.54
C THR A 110 15.04 15.32 -13.89
N GLY A 111 13.99 16.15 -13.93
CA GLY A 111 13.20 16.43 -15.12
C GLY A 111 12.37 15.22 -15.63
N ARG A 112 12.41 14.11 -14.93
CA ARG A 112 11.74 12.87 -15.35
C ARG A 112 10.27 12.87 -14.94
N ARG A 113 9.45 12.23 -15.75
CA ARG A 113 8.04 11.96 -15.43
C ARG A 113 7.96 10.74 -14.53
N ILE A 114 7.00 10.80 -13.62
CA ILE A 114 6.59 9.67 -12.77
C ILE A 114 5.14 9.29 -13.05
N ASP A 115 4.85 8.01 -12.89
CA ASP A 115 3.53 7.41 -12.93
C ASP A 115 3.51 6.25 -11.92
N VAL A 116 3.05 6.51 -10.70
CA VAL A 116 3.14 5.58 -9.58
C VAL A 116 1.81 5.42 -8.87
N HIS A 117 1.55 4.23 -8.33
CA HIS A 117 0.37 3.98 -7.49
C HIS A 117 0.63 4.39 -6.04
N GLU A 118 -0.41 4.90 -5.42
CA GLU A 118 -0.50 5.10 -3.98
C GLU A 118 -1.85 4.60 -3.49
N ILE A 119 -1.87 3.97 -2.33
CA ILE A 119 -3.08 3.51 -1.66
C ILE A 119 -3.20 4.18 -0.30
N ALA A 120 -4.41 4.57 0.06
CA ALA A 120 -4.71 5.15 1.35
C ALA A 120 -5.83 4.37 2.05
N TRP A 121 -5.67 4.16 3.35
CA TRP A 121 -6.66 3.63 4.26
C TRP A 121 -6.93 4.70 5.32
N LEU A 122 -8.15 5.22 5.34
CA LEU A 122 -8.54 6.34 6.18
C LEU A 122 -9.61 5.90 7.17
N ARG A 123 -9.53 6.39 8.41
CA ARG A 123 -10.64 6.33 9.37
C ARG A 123 -11.18 7.71 9.60
N LEU A 124 -12.50 7.78 9.65
CA LEU A 124 -13.21 9.03 9.82
C LEU A 124 -14.23 8.91 10.96
N LYS A 125 -14.47 10.02 11.62
CA LYS A 125 -15.53 10.17 12.59
C LYS A 125 -16.20 11.53 12.38
N ASP A 126 -17.52 11.53 12.27
CA ASP A 126 -18.30 12.75 12.05
C ASP A 126 -17.83 13.57 10.82
N GLY A 127 -17.38 12.91 9.75
CA GLY A 127 -16.86 13.54 8.54
C GLY A 127 -15.45 14.10 8.66
N GLN A 128 -14.72 13.83 9.75
CA GLN A 128 -13.33 14.23 9.94
C GLN A 128 -12.41 13.03 9.99
N LEU A 129 -11.24 13.14 9.37
CA LEU A 129 -10.20 12.11 9.41
C LEU A 129 -9.59 12.07 10.82
N ILE A 130 -9.59 10.87 11.41
CA ILE A 130 -8.96 10.59 12.70
C ILE A 130 -7.68 9.75 12.56
N GLU A 131 -7.54 9.01 11.44
CA GLU A 131 -6.37 8.18 11.16
C GLU A 131 -6.15 8.10 9.65
N GLY A 132 -4.89 8.13 9.21
CA GLY A 132 -4.51 7.94 7.82
C GLY A 132 -3.30 7.01 7.69
N TRP A 133 -3.45 5.94 6.91
CA TRP A 133 -2.38 5.05 6.51
C TRP A 133 -2.20 5.11 4.99
N PHE A 134 -0.95 5.27 4.54
CA PHE A 134 -0.62 5.49 3.14
C PHE A 134 0.51 4.56 2.73
N MET A 135 0.48 4.07 1.51
CA MET A 135 1.59 3.32 0.91
C MET A 135 1.72 3.70 -0.56
N MET A 136 2.87 4.25 -0.92
CA MET A 136 3.24 4.59 -2.30
C MET A 136 4.20 3.53 -2.84
N ASP A 137 4.20 3.32 -4.15
CA ASP A 137 5.22 2.52 -4.82
C ASP A 137 6.54 3.31 -4.93
N GLU A 138 7.26 3.41 -3.79
CA GLU A 138 8.52 4.16 -3.74
C GLU A 138 9.62 3.49 -4.60
N LEU A 139 9.56 2.18 -4.78
CA LEU A 139 10.51 1.49 -5.65
C LEU A 139 10.29 1.87 -7.12
N ALA A 140 9.02 1.92 -7.58
CA ALA A 140 8.69 2.45 -8.90
C ALA A 140 9.13 3.92 -9.05
N LEU A 141 8.91 4.73 -8.01
CA LEU A 141 9.31 6.14 -7.99
C LEU A 141 10.82 6.28 -8.20
N LEU A 142 11.64 5.59 -7.41
CA LEU A 142 13.11 5.62 -7.53
C LEU A 142 13.58 5.17 -8.92
N LYS A 143 13.00 4.08 -9.44
CA LYS A 143 13.32 3.57 -10.80
C LYS A 143 12.99 4.59 -11.89
N GLN A 144 11.82 5.21 -11.82
CA GLN A 144 11.39 6.20 -12.82
C GLN A 144 12.22 7.48 -12.72
N LEU A 145 12.60 7.90 -11.53
CA LEU A 145 13.52 9.02 -11.34
C LEU A 145 14.96 8.66 -11.73
N GLY A 146 15.30 7.37 -11.82
CA GLY A 146 16.63 6.86 -12.13
C GLY A 146 17.64 7.18 -11.04
N VAL A 147 17.22 7.08 -9.79
CA VAL A 147 18.02 7.40 -8.61
C VAL A 147 17.98 6.27 -7.60
N ARG A 148 18.97 6.22 -6.73
CA ARG A 148 18.99 5.36 -5.56
C ARG A 148 18.28 6.01 -4.39
N LEU A 149 17.98 5.22 -3.36
CA LEU A 149 17.46 5.74 -2.11
C LEU A 149 18.49 6.72 -1.50
N PRO A 150 18.08 7.94 -1.10
CA PRO A 150 18.98 8.86 -0.44
C PRO A 150 19.49 8.26 0.88
N LEU A 151 20.80 8.38 1.10
CA LEU A 151 21.44 7.91 2.32
C LEU A 151 21.28 8.95 3.44
N ARG A 152 21.41 8.49 4.67
CA ARG A 152 21.56 9.37 5.84
C ARG A 152 22.85 10.18 5.75
N VAL A 153 22.97 11.19 6.59
CA VAL A 153 24.21 12.03 6.68
C VAL A 153 25.44 11.16 7.01
N ASP A 154 25.27 10.10 7.79
CA ASP A 154 26.34 9.15 8.14
C ASP A 154 26.60 8.09 7.06
N GLY A 155 25.92 8.15 5.92
CA GLY A 155 26.00 7.16 4.84
C GLY A 155 25.20 5.89 5.10
N GLY A 156 24.49 5.80 6.22
CA GLY A 156 23.67 4.66 6.56
C GLY A 156 22.32 4.65 5.83
N ILE A 157 21.59 3.54 6.01
CA ILE A 157 20.21 3.33 5.52
C ILE A 157 19.36 2.87 6.70
N VAL A 158 18.16 3.44 6.81
CA VAL A 158 17.18 3.03 7.82
C VAL A 158 16.33 1.88 7.25
N ALA A 159 16.47 0.69 7.82
CA ALA A 159 15.50 -0.37 7.59
C ALA A 159 14.21 -0.06 8.39
N PRO A 160 13.03 -0.22 7.77
CA PRO A 160 11.77 -0.06 8.52
C PRO A 160 11.63 -1.14 9.58
N PRO A 161 10.86 -0.87 10.67
CA PRO A 161 10.49 -1.90 11.61
C PRO A 161 9.70 -3.01 10.91
N LEU A 162 9.71 -4.20 11.50
CA LEU A 162 8.91 -5.32 10.99
C LEU A 162 7.42 -4.98 11.14
N ALA A 163 6.67 -5.10 10.05
CA ALA A 163 5.22 -5.05 10.11
C ALA A 163 4.71 -6.36 10.76
N ALA A 164 4.20 -6.28 11.98
CA ALA A 164 3.83 -7.45 12.78
C ALA A 164 2.42 -7.36 13.38
N GLY A 165 1.69 -6.28 13.12
CA GLY A 165 0.31 -6.09 13.59
C GLY A 165 -0.68 -6.97 12.86
N GLY A 166 -1.91 -7.00 13.38
CA GLY A 166 -3.04 -7.70 12.78
C GLY A 166 -3.46 -8.96 13.54
N GLU A 167 -4.64 -9.46 13.19
CA GLU A 167 -5.19 -10.71 13.70
C GLU A 167 -4.73 -11.91 12.85
N ASP A 168 -4.74 -13.08 13.44
CA ASP A 168 -4.53 -14.34 12.75
C ASP A 168 -5.65 -14.59 11.71
N ILE A 169 -5.36 -15.30 10.63
CA ILE A 169 -6.33 -15.54 9.56
C ILE A 169 -7.52 -16.35 10.08
N ASP A 170 -7.29 -17.38 10.89
CA ASP A 170 -8.37 -18.21 11.44
C ASP A 170 -9.27 -17.38 12.38
N ALA A 171 -8.70 -16.48 13.17
CA ALA A 171 -9.47 -15.56 14.00
C ALA A 171 -10.29 -14.57 13.16
N CYS A 172 -9.71 -14.06 12.07
CA CYS A 172 -10.43 -13.21 11.11
C CYS A 172 -11.62 -13.95 10.49
N VAL A 173 -11.41 -15.15 10.02
CA VAL A 173 -12.48 -15.99 9.42
C VAL A 173 -13.59 -16.28 10.45
N GLN A 174 -13.23 -16.65 11.68
CA GLN A 174 -14.22 -16.89 12.75
C GLN A 174 -15.04 -15.64 13.06
N ARG A 175 -14.40 -14.48 13.12
CA ARG A 175 -15.09 -13.21 13.36
C ARG A 175 -16.06 -12.86 12.25
N LEU A 176 -15.67 -13.04 11.00
CA LEU A 176 -16.51 -12.80 9.83
C LEU A 176 -17.70 -13.78 9.77
N ALA A 177 -17.45 -15.05 10.04
CA ALA A 177 -18.49 -16.08 10.06
C ALA A 177 -19.55 -15.90 11.16
N ALA A 178 -19.21 -15.15 12.21
CA ALA A 178 -20.16 -14.79 13.28
C ALA A 178 -21.22 -13.74 12.82
N GLN A 179 -20.99 -13.07 11.71
CA GLN A 179 -21.89 -12.07 11.11
C GLN A 179 -22.11 -12.41 9.61
N PRO A 180 -22.78 -13.52 9.31
CA PRO A 180 -22.87 -14.02 7.94
C PRO A 180 -23.80 -13.13 7.09
N ASP A 181 -23.21 -12.49 6.10
CA ASP A 181 -23.88 -11.84 4.98
C ASP A 181 -23.07 -12.09 3.69
N GLU A 182 -23.55 -11.60 2.55
CA GLU A 182 -22.86 -11.81 1.27
C GLU A 182 -21.48 -11.17 1.26
N LEU A 183 -21.32 -10.00 1.86
CA LEU A 183 -20.04 -9.29 1.94
C LEU A 183 -19.05 -10.05 2.84
N ALA A 184 -19.52 -10.58 3.97
CA ALA A 184 -18.70 -11.41 4.86
C ALA A 184 -18.24 -12.71 4.17
N ASN A 185 -19.08 -13.33 3.35
CA ASN A 185 -18.68 -14.51 2.57
C ASN A 185 -17.53 -14.20 1.60
N ASN A 186 -17.60 -13.08 0.89
CA ASN A 186 -16.51 -12.66 -0.01
C ASN A 186 -15.23 -12.34 0.78
N GLN A 187 -15.33 -11.71 1.95
CA GLN A 187 -14.21 -11.44 2.84
C GLN A 187 -13.57 -12.75 3.35
N ILE A 188 -14.37 -13.74 3.72
CA ILE A 188 -13.89 -15.07 4.16
C ILE A 188 -13.08 -15.74 3.05
N ILE A 189 -13.58 -15.76 1.80
CA ILE A 189 -12.85 -16.34 0.67
C ILE A 189 -11.48 -15.69 0.49
N VAL A 190 -11.41 -14.36 0.59
CA VAL A 190 -10.14 -13.63 0.48
C VAL A 190 -9.21 -13.94 1.64
N ALA A 191 -9.70 -14.00 2.88
CA ALA A 191 -8.90 -14.33 4.06
C ALA A 191 -8.33 -15.75 3.98
N GLU A 192 -9.16 -16.75 3.69
CA GLU A 192 -8.76 -18.16 3.56
C GLU A 192 -7.71 -18.37 2.45
N SER A 193 -7.75 -17.59 1.38
CA SER A 193 -6.74 -17.65 0.32
C SER A 193 -5.33 -17.31 0.82
N ARG A 194 -5.23 -16.61 1.95
CA ARG A 194 -3.95 -16.25 2.58
C ARG A 194 -3.40 -17.35 3.47
N ALA A 195 -4.28 -18.15 4.09
CA ALA A 195 -3.85 -19.29 4.91
C ALA A 195 -3.11 -20.35 4.08
N THR A 196 -3.55 -20.59 2.85
CA THR A 196 -2.97 -21.63 1.98
C THR A 196 -1.88 -21.11 1.05
N HIS A 197 -1.76 -19.79 0.86
CA HIS A 197 -0.93 -19.12 -0.14
C HIS A 197 -1.17 -19.62 -1.60
N ALA A 198 -2.09 -20.55 -1.78
CA ALA A 198 -2.37 -21.21 -3.06
C ALA A 198 -3.39 -20.49 -3.93
N GLY A 199 -3.92 -19.34 -3.46
CA GLY A 199 -4.96 -18.61 -4.18
C GLY A 199 -6.28 -19.35 -4.26
N SER A 200 -6.61 -20.15 -3.24
CA SER A 200 -7.90 -20.83 -3.09
C SER A 200 -9.07 -19.85 -3.21
N GLY A 201 -10.23 -20.32 -3.68
CA GLY A 201 -11.43 -19.49 -3.87
C GLY A 201 -11.44 -18.64 -5.14
N ARG A 202 -10.37 -18.63 -5.93
CA ARG A 202 -10.33 -17.94 -7.22
C ARG A 202 -11.11 -18.72 -8.29
N ALA A 203 -11.83 -17.97 -9.12
CA ALA A 203 -12.48 -18.55 -10.30
C ALA A 203 -11.43 -19.07 -11.31
N PRO A 204 -11.74 -20.06 -12.16
CA PRO A 204 -10.83 -20.52 -13.21
C PRO A 204 -10.36 -19.39 -14.15
N GLU A 205 -11.22 -18.42 -14.42
CA GLU A 205 -10.98 -17.25 -15.25
C GLU A 205 -10.31 -16.08 -14.50
N HIS A 206 -9.89 -16.28 -13.23
CA HIS A 206 -9.29 -15.25 -12.40
C HIS A 206 -8.08 -14.58 -13.07
N ARG A 207 -8.06 -13.26 -13.02
CA ARG A 207 -6.95 -12.44 -13.51
C ARG A 207 -6.26 -11.68 -12.38
N SER A 208 -4.94 -11.79 -12.32
CA SER A 208 -4.12 -10.94 -11.45
C SER A 208 -3.71 -9.69 -12.23
N MET A 209 -4.32 -8.56 -11.91
CA MET A 209 -4.05 -7.27 -12.55
C MET A 209 -2.72 -6.67 -12.09
N ARG A 210 -2.33 -6.95 -10.85
CA ARG A 210 -1.03 -6.61 -10.27
C ARG A 210 -0.68 -7.65 -9.21
N ASN A 211 0.57 -8.11 -9.24
CA ASN A 211 1.13 -8.96 -8.19
C ASN A 211 1.79 -8.12 -7.10
N GLY A 212 1.76 -8.59 -5.85
CA GLY A 212 2.26 -7.85 -4.71
C GLY A 212 3.72 -7.44 -4.81
N PHE A 213 4.57 -8.35 -5.28
CA PHE A 213 6.01 -8.13 -5.45
C PHE A 213 6.38 -8.01 -6.94
N THR A 214 5.80 -7.02 -7.60
CA THR A 214 5.89 -6.83 -9.06
C THR A 214 7.32 -6.53 -9.52
N HIS A 215 8.05 -5.68 -8.81
CA HIS A 215 9.41 -5.28 -9.20
C HIS A 215 10.42 -6.40 -8.95
N LEU A 216 10.33 -7.08 -7.81
CA LEU A 216 11.16 -8.23 -7.49
C LEU A 216 10.92 -9.39 -8.48
N ARG A 217 9.65 -9.63 -8.84
CA ARG A 217 9.30 -10.64 -9.84
C ARG A 217 9.90 -10.30 -11.21
N ALA A 218 9.72 -9.08 -11.68
CA ALA A 218 10.26 -8.64 -12.96
C ALA A 218 11.81 -8.72 -12.99
N TYR A 219 12.44 -8.29 -11.91
CA TYR A 219 13.90 -8.40 -11.76
C TYR A 219 14.36 -9.87 -11.75
N SER A 220 13.73 -10.74 -10.97
CA SER A 220 14.05 -12.15 -10.87
C SER A 220 14.03 -12.84 -12.23
N LEU A 221 12.99 -12.59 -13.02
CA LEU A 221 12.87 -13.13 -14.38
C LEU A 221 13.94 -12.56 -15.31
N ALA A 222 14.14 -11.24 -15.32
CA ALA A 222 15.12 -10.59 -16.19
C ALA A 222 16.56 -10.98 -15.88
N ALA A 223 16.88 -11.23 -14.61
CA ALA A 223 18.19 -11.67 -14.16
C ALA A 223 18.42 -13.21 -14.28
N GLY A 224 17.42 -13.96 -14.75
CA GLY A 224 17.52 -15.42 -14.93
C GLY A 224 17.39 -16.23 -13.65
N HIS A 225 16.86 -15.64 -12.57
CA HIS A 225 16.61 -16.34 -11.29
C HIS A 225 15.29 -17.12 -11.27
N GLY A 226 14.47 -17.01 -12.33
CA GLY A 226 13.18 -17.68 -12.45
C GLY A 226 12.04 -16.97 -11.73
N GLU A 227 10.94 -17.69 -11.53
CA GLU A 227 9.76 -17.17 -10.82
C GLU A 227 10.05 -16.87 -9.35
N LEU A 228 9.42 -15.82 -8.84
CA LEU A 228 9.56 -15.40 -7.45
C LEU A 228 8.85 -16.39 -6.51
N ALA A 229 9.61 -17.24 -5.83
CA ALA A 229 9.11 -18.28 -4.94
C ALA A 229 9.16 -17.82 -3.47
N LEU A 230 8.18 -17.04 -3.02
CA LEU A 230 8.15 -16.48 -1.67
C LEU A 230 8.12 -17.55 -0.58
N ASP A 231 7.39 -18.66 -0.77
CA ASP A 231 7.29 -19.73 0.23
C ASP A 231 8.62 -20.48 0.42
N SER A 232 9.40 -20.62 -0.65
CA SER A 232 10.74 -21.19 -0.56
C SER A 232 11.75 -20.20 0.04
N ALA A 233 11.58 -18.91 -0.24
CA ALA A 233 12.45 -17.86 0.29
C ALA A 233 12.17 -17.55 1.76
N ILE A 234 10.93 -17.68 2.20
CA ILE A 234 10.46 -17.45 3.57
C ILE A 234 9.62 -18.65 4.00
N PRO A 235 10.26 -19.77 4.43
CA PRO A 235 9.55 -21.03 4.69
C PRO A 235 8.56 -20.98 5.85
N ASP A 236 8.76 -20.09 6.81
CA ASP A 236 7.88 -19.82 7.94
C ASP A 236 6.94 -18.62 7.68
N ARG A 237 6.68 -18.32 6.40
CA ARG A 237 5.83 -17.19 6.01
C ARG A 237 4.45 -17.30 6.63
N HIS A 238 4.01 -16.20 7.21
CA HIS A 238 2.69 -16.04 7.79
C HIS A 238 2.12 -14.68 7.43
N ASP A 239 0.81 -14.62 7.27
CA ASP A 239 0.07 -13.40 7.01
C ASP A 239 -0.83 -13.07 8.22
N ARG A 240 -0.93 -11.79 8.57
CA ARG A 240 -1.79 -11.29 9.66
C ARG A 240 -2.66 -10.16 9.14
N VAL A 241 -3.98 -10.30 9.28
CA VAL A 241 -4.96 -9.34 8.73
C VAL A 241 -5.08 -8.14 9.67
N GLU A 242 -4.81 -6.95 9.16
CA GLU A 242 -5.00 -5.70 9.92
C GLU A 242 -6.38 -5.09 9.71
N VAL A 243 -6.84 -5.07 8.47
CA VAL A 243 -8.11 -4.44 8.08
C VAL A 243 -8.68 -5.16 6.87
N MET A 244 -9.98 -5.39 6.91
CA MET A 244 -10.77 -5.74 5.72
C MET A 244 -11.93 -4.76 5.56
N MET A 245 -12.29 -4.47 4.33
CA MET A 245 -13.49 -3.73 3.94
C MET A 245 -14.14 -4.43 2.76
N ALA A 246 -15.48 -4.41 2.71
CA ALA A 246 -16.24 -4.90 1.58
C ALA A 246 -17.31 -3.88 1.19
N GLU A 247 -17.51 -3.69 -0.11
CA GLU A 247 -18.59 -2.86 -0.67
C GLU A 247 -18.96 -3.40 -2.05
N GLY A 248 -20.21 -3.74 -2.23
CA GLY A 248 -20.70 -4.34 -3.48
C GLY A 248 -19.93 -5.61 -3.84
N ASP A 249 -19.34 -5.64 -5.02
CA ASP A 249 -18.59 -6.77 -5.57
C ASP A 249 -17.09 -6.77 -5.22
N THR A 250 -16.67 -5.91 -4.29
CA THR A 250 -15.25 -5.65 -4.03
C THR A 250 -14.90 -5.87 -2.57
N VAL A 251 -13.77 -6.54 -2.32
CA VAL A 251 -13.16 -6.70 -1.00
C VAL A 251 -11.77 -6.10 -1.02
N TRP A 252 -11.47 -5.24 -0.05
CA TRP A 252 -10.12 -4.76 0.24
C TRP A 252 -9.61 -5.39 1.52
N MET A 253 -8.36 -5.83 1.48
CA MET A 253 -7.66 -6.37 2.64
C MET A 253 -6.28 -5.75 2.77
N ARG A 254 -5.96 -5.24 3.96
CA ARG A 254 -4.59 -4.90 4.35
C ARG A 254 -4.12 -5.91 5.37
N PHE A 255 -2.94 -6.47 5.12
CA PHE A 255 -2.34 -7.48 5.96
C PHE A 255 -0.81 -7.31 6.00
N ASN A 256 -0.18 -7.88 7.01
CA ASN A 256 1.27 -7.97 7.08
C ASN A 256 1.71 -9.39 6.72
N THR A 257 2.69 -9.49 5.83
CA THR A 257 3.36 -10.75 5.50
C THR A 257 4.75 -10.75 6.11
N GLY A 258 5.11 -11.80 6.83
CA GLY A 258 6.38 -11.88 7.55
C GLY A 258 6.90 -13.30 7.67
N GLY A 259 8.12 -13.41 8.17
CA GLY A 259 8.83 -14.67 8.41
C GLY A 259 10.33 -14.49 8.42
N THR A 260 11.07 -15.59 8.24
CA THR A 260 12.52 -15.61 8.22
C THR A 260 13.03 -15.86 6.79
N HIS A 261 13.88 -14.97 6.27
CA HIS A 261 14.50 -15.14 4.95
C HIS A 261 15.53 -16.27 4.97
N GLY A 262 15.02 -17.49 4.76
CA GLY A 262 15.77 -18.75 4.86
C GLY A 262 16.18 -19.37 3.51
N GLY A 263 15.63 -18.86 2.39
CA GLY A 263 15.94 -19.32 1.03
C GLY A 263 16.34 -18.17 0.11
N SER A 264 16.66 -18.48 -1.15
CA SER A 264 16.99 -17.44 -2.14
C SER A 264 15.74 -16.66 -2.56
N LEU A 265 15.82 -15.33 -2.60
CA LEU A 265 14.77 -14.43 -3.06
C LEU A 265 15.30 -13.56 -4.21
N ALA A 266 14.83 -13.78 -5.42
CA ALA A 266 15.26 -13.02 -6.61
C ALA A 266 16.79 -12.93 -6.74
N GLY A 267 17.51 -14.02 -6.47
CA GLY A 267 18.98 -14.08 -6.47
C GLY A 267 19.65 -13.56 -5.20
N ILE A 268 18.91 -12.98 -4.25
CA ILE A 268 19.44 -12.62 -2.93
C ILE A 268 19.58 -13.91 -2.11
N PRO A 269 20.80 -14.30 -1.67
CA PRO A 269 20.99 -15.48 -0.84
C PRO A 269 20.28 -15.35 0.50
N ALA A 270 19.92 -16.48 1.12
CA ALA A 270 19.35 -16.51 2.46
C ALA A 270 20.15 -15.67 3.44
N THR A 271 19.51 -14.72 4.11
CA THR A 271 20.16 -13.82 5.07
C THR A 271 19.94 -14.23 6.53
N GLY A 272 18.99 -15.13 6.79
CA GLY A 272 18.54 -15.48 8.15
C GLY A 272 17.80 -14.34 8.87
N ARG A 273 17.57 -13.21 8.21
CA ARG A 273 16.91 -12.05 8.81
C ARG A 273 15.39 -12.29 8.89
N LYS A 274 14.78 -11.80 9.97
CA LYS A 274 13.33 -11.65 10.01
C LYS A 274 12.91 -10.51 9.13
N VAL A 275 11.82 -10.70 8.40
CA VAL A 275 11.19 -9.70 7.54
C VAL A 275 9.71 -9.60 7.86
N GLY A 276 9.13 -8.44 7.64
CA GLY A 276 7.70 -8.22 7.82
C GLY A 276 7.30 -6.93 7.12
N VAL A 277 6.44 -7.04 6.10
CA VAL A 277 6.02 -5.89 5.28
C VAL A 277 4.51 -5.85 5.11
N PRO A 278 3.94 -4.64 5.03
CA PRO A 278 2.53 -4.48 4.74
C PRO A 278 2.24 -4.81 3.27
N VAL A 279 1.06 -5.38 3.07
CA VAL A 279 0.51 -5.72 1.75
C VAL A 279 -0.96 -5.27 1.72
N THR A 280 -1.39 -4.72 0.61
CA THR A 280 -2.79 -4.47 0.33
C THR A 280 -3.24 -5.31 -0.86
N MET A 281 -4.41 -5.92 -0.74
CA MET A 281 -5.06 -6.68 -1.79
C MET A 281 -6.45 -6.11 -2.05
N ILE A 282 -6.81 -6.01 -3.32
CA ILE A 282 -8.16 -5.73 -3.80
C ILE A 282 -8.63 -6.97 -4.55
N ALA A 283 -9.76 -7.51 -4.16
CA ALA A 283 -10.39 -8.66 -4.77
C ALA A 283 -11.76 -8.25 -5.33
N ARG A 284 -12.06 -8.71 -6.56
CA ARG A 284 -13.32 -8.42 -7.23
C ARG A 284 -14.06 -9.71 -7.49
N PHE A 285 -15.36 -9.66 -7.21
CA PHE A 285 -16.27 -10.79 -7.33
C PHE A 285 -17.29 -10.53 -8.43
N VAL A 286 -17.76 -11.61 -9.05
CA VAL A 286 -18.91 -11.65 -9.96
C VAL A 286 -19.70 -12.90 -9.60
N ASP A 287 -20.97 -12.75 -9.25
CA ASP A 287 -21.83 -13.85 -8.83
C ASP A 287 -21.20 -14.75 -7.75
N GLY A 288 -20.60 -14.12 -6.72
CA GLY A 288 -19.94 -14.80 -5.61
C GLY A 288 -18.61 -15.48 -5.95
N ARG A 289 -18.07 -15.30 -7.18
CA ARG A 289 -16.79 -15.86 -7.62
C ARG A 289 -15.71 -14.79 -7.71
N TRP A 290 -14.55 -15.05 -7.15
CA TRP A 290 -13.40 -14.14 -7.18
C TRP A 290 -12.72 -14.15 -8.56
N VAL A 291 -12.94 -13.12 -9.36
CA VAL A 291 -12.50 -13.04 -10.77
C VAL A 291 -11.30 -12.16 -11.03
N GLU A 292 -11.00 -11.18 -10.17
CA GLU A 292 -9.82 -10.31 -10.32
C GLU A 292 -9.15 -10.03 -8.99
N SER A 293 -7.82 -9.87 -9.02
CA SER A 293 -7.06 -9.33 -7.89
C SER A 293 -6.07 -8.26 -8.34
N TRP A 294 -5.88 -7.27 -7.48
CA TRP A 294 -4.81 -6.30 -7.53
C TRP A 294 -4.11 -6.33 -6.17
N THR A 295 -2.79 -6.54 -6.15
CA THR A 295 -2.03 -6.68 -4.90
C THR A 295 -0.84 -5.72 -4.92
N PHE A 296 -0.58 -5.08 -3.80
CA PHE A 296 0.47 -4.10 -3.62
C PHE A 296 1.22 -4.36 -2.32
N ALA A 297 2.52 -4.64 -2.40
CA ALA A 297 3.40 -4.90 -1.27
C ALA A 297 4.45 -3.80 -1.13
N ASP A 298 4.94 -3.60 0.08
CA ASP A 298 6.10 -2.76 0.36
C ASP A 298 7.42 -3.46 -0.04
N GLU A 299 7.69 -3.45 -1.36
CA GLU A 299 8.89 -4.12 -1.89
C GLU A 299 10.18 -3.41 -1.46
N LEU A 300 10.19 -2.07 -1.41
CA LEU A 300 11.37 -1.33 -0.94
C LEU A 300 11.64 -1.62 0.54
N GLY A 301 10.60 -1.66 1.37
CA GLY A 301 10.73 -2.05 2.78
C GLY A 301 11.33 -3.42 2.97
N LEU A 302 10.90 -4.42 2.17
CA LEU A 302 11.48 -5.75 2.19
C LEU A 302 12.98 -5.71 1.84
N LEU A 303 13.36 -5.04 0.76
CA LEU A 303 14.75 -4.91 0.34
C LEU A 303 15.62 -4.20 1.39
N LEU A 304 15.08 -3.19 2.07
CA LEU A 304 15.76 -2.49 3.17
C LEU A 304 15.98 -3.41 4.38
N GLN A 305 14.97 -4.22 4.75
CA GLN A 305 15.10 -5.20 5.83
C GLN A 305 16.13 -6.29 5.49
N LEU A 306 16.23 -6.66 4.23
CA LEU A 306 17.25 -7.60 3.75
C LEU A 306 18.65 -6.98 3.63
N GLY A 307 18.76 -5.64 3.67
CA GLY A 307 20.02 -4.92 3.47
C GLY A 307 20.46 -4.86 2.00
N GLN A 308 19.50 -4.92 1.07
CA GLN A 308 19.72 -4.96 -0.38
C GLN A 308 18.86 -3.93 -1.14
N PRO A 309 18.91 -2.64 -0.79
CA PRO A 309 18.00 -1.63 -1.34
C PRO A 309 18.15 -1.41 -2.85
N ASP A 310 19.32 -1.69 -3.39
CA ASP A 310 19.69 -1.36 -4.77
C ASP A 310 19.50 -2.53 -5.78
N VAL A 311 19.10 -3.69 -5.30
CA VAL A 311 19.07 -4.92 -6.15
C VAL A 311 18.17 -4.77 -7.38
N VAL A 312 17.10 -3.97 -7.30
CA VAL A 312 16.13 -3.79 -8.40
C VAL A 312 16.18 -2.40 -9.03
N LEU A 313 17.08 -1.52 -8.59
CA LEU A 313 17.23 -0.14 -9.09
C LEU A 313 18.13 -0.03 -10.32
#